data_30ad44b2e1db1dfcf52b21b82ffe3ad5
#
_entry.id   30ad44b2e1db1dfcf52b21b82ffe3ad5
#
_cell.length_a   1.000
_cell.length_b   1.000
_cell.length_c   1.000
_cell.angle_alpha   90.00
_cell.angle_beta   90.00
_cell.angle_gamma   90.00
#
_symmetry.space_group_name_H-M   'P 1'
#
loop_
_entity.id
_entity.type
_entity.pdbx_description
1 polymer ?
#
loop_
_entity_poly.entity_id
_entity_poly.type
_entity_poly.pdbx_seq_one_letter_code
_entity_poly.pdbx_strand_id
1 'polypeptide(L)'
;IHGWQNTLGFKLTDPVGNFKNYWQLLKNLNDRQFVINHATSSSFVDNMLAYPGGVMRDIILRFWIDNELSTGVVQFGDQTAYFKDIDCSVLAIGGDTDIIVTAEAVKPLMDLISSQDKQFEIVSGGHMGLVSGSQAPLHVWPVITNWLIPRSE
;
A
#
# COMPACT_ATOMS: atom_id res chain seq x y z
N ILE A 1 -9.68 -11.65 -12.95
CA ILE A 1 -9.27 -10.44 -13.71
C ILE A 1 -7.87 -10.68 -14.24
N HIS A 2 -7.66 -10.44 -15.54
CA HIS A 2 -6.34 -10.57 -16.16
C HIS A 2 -5.40 -9.43 -15.71
N GLY A 3 -4.08 -9.70 -15.70
CA GLY A 3 -3.09 -8.70 -15.26
C GLY A 3 -3.19 -7.37 -16.02
N TRP A 4 -3.41 -7.39 -17.34
CA TRP A 4 -3.58 -6.17 -18.13
C TRP A 4 -4.81 -5.32 -17.71
N GLN A 5 -5.87 -5.94 -17.20
CA GLN A 5 -7.04 -5.21 -16.67
C GLN A 5 -6.69 -4.52 -15.36
N ASN A 6 -5.88 -5.16 -14.51
CA ASN A 6 -5.34 -4.53 -13.30
C ASN A 6 -4.46 -3.33 -13.66
N THR A 7 -3.53 -3.52 -14.60
CA THR A 7 -2.68 -2.44 -15.12
C THR A 7 -3.49 -1.26 -15.63
N LEU A 8 -4.54 -1.54 -16.43
CA LEU A 8 -5.43 -0.49 -16.94
C LEU A 8 -6.17 0.21 -15.80
N GLY A 9 -6.70 -0.55 -14.83
CA GLY A 9 -7.36 -0.01 -13.65
C GLY A 9 -6.45 0.95 -12.89
N PHE A 10 -5.22 0.55 -12.59
CA PHE A 10 -4.25 1.40 -11.92
C PHE A 10 -3.90 2.66 -12.71
N LYS A 11 -3.75 2.55 -14.04
CA LYS A 11 -3.48 3.72 -14.89
C LYS A 11 -4.67 4.71 -14.93
N LEU A 12 -5.88 4.22 -14.75
CA LEU A 12 -7.08 5.06 -14.73
C LEU A 12 -7.37 5.70 -13.37
N THR A 13 -6.75 5.23 -12.28
CA THR A 13 -6.93 5.87 -10.96
C THR A 13 -6.31 7.26 -10.89
N ASP A 14 -5.21 7.50 -11.62
CA ASP A 14 -4.56 8.82 -11.70
C ASP A 14 -4.08 9.13 -13.14
N PRO A 15 -4.98 9.47 -14.06
CA PRO A 15 -4.61 9.75 -15.44
C PRO A 15 -3.73 11.00 -15.57
N VAL A 16 -3.93 12.01 -14.71
CA VAL A 16 -3.14 13.24 -14.71
C VAL A 16 -1.71 12.98 -14.23
N GLY A 17 -1.55 12.21 -13.17
CA GLY A 17 -0.24 11.79 -12.68
C GLY A 17 0.51 10.95 -13.70
N ASN A 18 -0.17 10.02 -14.37
CA ASN A 18 0.42 9.23 -15.44
C ASN A 18 0.92 10.13 -16.60
N PHE A 19 0.11 11.09 -17.04
CA PHE A 19 0.56 12.04 -18.07
C PHE A 19 1.77 12.86 -17.62
N LYS A 20 1.76 13.36 -16.37
CA LYS A 20 2.90 14.10 -15.80
C LYS A 20 4.16 13.23 -15.74
N ASN A 21 4.05 11.95 -15.38
CA ASN A 21 5.18 11.01 -15.32
C ASN A 21 5.83 10.83 -16.70
N TYR A 22 5.04 10.64 -17.77
CA TYR A 22 5.58 10.56 -19.13
C TYR A 22 6.18 11.89 -19.58
N TRP A 23 5.58 13.03 -19.22
CA TRP A 23 6.14 14.34 -19.50
C TRP A 23 7.48 14.58 -18.80
N GLN A 24 7.60 14.14 -17.55
CA GLN A 24 8.86 14.19 -16.83
C GLN A 24 9.92 13.28 -17.46
N LEU A 25 9.53 12.09 -17.92
CA LEU A 25 10.44 11.20 -18.64
C LEU A 25 11.01 11.91 -19.89
N LEU A 26 10.17 12.55 -20.70
CA LEU A 26 10.62 13.28 -21.89
C LEU A 26 11.59 14.42 -21.55
N LYS A 27 11.37 15.11 -20.43
CA LYS A 27 12.27 16.19 -19.98
C LYS A 27 13.62 15.68 -19.48
N ASN A 28 13.67 14.49 -18.94
CA ASN A 28 14.85 13.91 -18.30
C ASN A 28 15.45 12.73 -19.07
N LEU A 29 15.26 12.65 -20.39
CA LEU A 29 15.81 11.57 -21.21
C LEU A 29 17.35 11.47 -21.16
N ASN A 30 18.02 12.59 -20.88
CA ASN A 30 19.49 12.63 -20.74
C ASN A 30 19.95 12.18 -19.32
N ASP A 31 19.05 12.06 -18.36
CA ASP A 31 19.34 11.53 -17.03
C ASP A 31 19.13 10.01 -17.01
N ARG A 32 20.23 9.28 -17.16
CA ARG A 32 20.20 7.81 -17.19
C ARG A 32 19.56 7.20 -15.96
N GLN A 33 19.82 7.77 -14.77
CA GLN A 33 19.26 7.22 -13.53
C GLN A 33 17.76 7.44 -13.45
N PHE A 34 17.29 8.61 -13.87
CA PHE A 34 15.86 8.91 -13.97
C PHE A 34 15.15 7.94 -14.92
N VAL A 35 15.72 7.70 -16.10
CA VAL A 35 15.15 6.78 -17.10
C VAL A 35 15.09 5.35 -16.55
N ILE A 36 16.14 4.87 -15.88
CA ILE A 36 16.16 3.54 -15.25
C ILE A 36 15.08 3.42 -14.19
N ASN A 37 14.97 4.39 -13.29
CA ASN A 37 13.98 4.38 -12.22
C ASN A 37 12.56 4.40 -12.80
N HIS A 38 12.30 5.23 -13.80
CA HIS A 38 11.01 5.28 -14.49
C HIS A 38 10.68 3.95 -15.17
N ALA A 39 11.62 3.35 -15.89
CA ALA A 39 11.44 2.06 -16.55
C ALA A 39 11.15 0.94 -15.55
N THR A 40 11.86 0.91 -14.42
CA THR A 40 11.65 -0.09 -13.36
C THR A 40 10.24 0.04 -12.75
N SER A 41 9.82 1.25 -12.40
CA SER A 41 8.48 1.49 -11.85
C SER A 41 7.37 1.17 -12.85
N SER A 42 7.53 1.57 -14.11
CA SER A 42 6.58 1.25 -15.18
C SER A 42 6.49 -0.26 -15.43
N SER A 43 7.64 -0.95 -15.44
CA SER A 43 7.68 -2.41 -15.62
C SER A 43 6.92 -3.14 -14.51
N PHE A 44 7.01 -2.69 -13.26
CA PHE A 44 6.26 -3.26 -12.16
C PHE A 44 4.74 -3.15 -12.41
N VAL A 45 4.25 -1.95 -12.78
CA VAL A 45 2.83 -1.73 -13.06
C VAL A 45 2.37 -2.49 -14.31
N ASP A 46 3.19 -2.54 -15.36
CA ASP A 46 2.84 -3.19 -16.62
C ASP A 46 2.81 -4.72 -16.52
N ASN A 47 3.52 -5.29 -15.54
CA ASN A 47 3.58 -6.73 -15.29
C ASN A 47 2.74 -7.17 -14.08
N MET A 48 1.65 -6.47 -13.79
CA MET A 48 0.75 -6.86 -12.70
C MET A 48 0.18 -8.26 -12.90
N LEU A 49 0.18 -9.05 -11.83
CA LEU A 49 -0.35 -10.39 -11.84
C LEU A 49 -1.88 -10.39 -12.00
N ALA A 50 -2.40 -11.47 -12.58
CA ALA A 50 -3.84 -11.73 -12.59
C ALA A 50 -4.31 -12.07 -11.17
N TYR A 51 -5.40 -11.47 -10.74
CA TYR A 51 -6.07 -11.87 -9.50
C TYR A 51 -7.10 -12.97 -9.77
N PRO A 52 -7.12 -14.05 -8.98
CA PRO A 52 -8.20 -15.02 -9.02
C PRO A 52 -9.56 -14.33 -8.81
N GLY A 53 -10.58 -14.78 -9.55
CA GLY A 53 -11.90 -14.13 -9.53
C GLY A 53 -12.54 -14.11 -8.12
N GLY A 54 -12.31 -15.15 -7.32
CA GLY A 54 -12.75 -15.20 -5.91
C GLY A 54 -12.11 -14.10 -5.06
N VAL A 55 -10.80 -13.92 -5.18
CA VAL A 55 -10.06 -12.88 -4.43
C VAL A 55 -10.57 -11.48 -4.81
N MET A 56 -10.76 -11.20 -6.10
CA MET A 56 -11.30 -9.90 -6.53
C MET A 56 -12.71 -9.66 -6.05
N ARG A 57 -13.55 -10.71 -6.08
CA ARG A 57 -14.90 -10.62 -5.54
C ARG A 57 -14.89 -10.27 -4.05
N ASP A 58 -14.04 -10.93 -3.26
CA ASP A 58 -13.95 -10.67 -1.82
C ASP A 58 -13.41 -9.27 -1.53
N ILE A 59 -12.41 -8.80 -2.27
CA ILE A 59 -11.90 -7.42 -2.15
C ILE A 59 -13.02 -6.41 -2.42
N ILE A 60 -13.77 -6.57 -3.52
CA ILE A 60 -14.78 -5.59 -3.92
C ILE A 60 -15.99 -5.64 -3.00
N LEU A 61 -16.57 -6.83 -2.78
CA LEU A 61 -17.84 -6.94 -2.06
C LEU A 61 -17.61 -6.78 -0.56
N ARG A 62 -16.69 -7.55 0.02
CA ARG A 62 -16.52 -7.63 1.47
C ARG A 62 -15.70 -6.48 2.04
N PHE A 63 -14.60 -6.08 1.36
CA PHE A 63 -13.69 -5.09 1.92
C PHE A 63 -14.02 -3.66 1.48
N TRP A 64 -14.46 -3.45 0.23
CA TRP A 64 -14.78 -2.10 -0.25
C TRP A 64 -16.25 -1.71 -0.04
N ILE A 65 -17.20 -2.61 -0.34
CA ILE A 65 -18.64 -2.29 -0.25
C ILE A 65 -19.12 -2.50 1.17
N ASP A 66 -18.93 -3.70 1.74
CA ASP A 66 -19.43 -4.06 3.07
C ASP A 66 -18.53 -3.54 4.19
N ASN A 67 -17.29 -3.12 3.86
CA ASN A 67 -16.29 -2.65 4.81
C ASN A 67 -16.09 -3.59 6.01
N GLU A 68 -16.06 -4.89 5.74
CA GLU A 68 -15.99 -5.95 6.75
C GLU A 68 -14.78 -5.77 7.70
N LEU A 69 -13.65 -5.26 7.17
CA LEU A 69 -12.44 -5.01 7.95
C LEU A 69 -12.68 -4.04 9.12
N SER A 70 -13.60 -3.08 8.98
CA SER A 70 -13.92 -2.12 10.04
C SER A 70 -14.59 -2.76 11.25
N THR A 71 -15.14 -3.97 11.11
CA THR A 71 -15.75 -4.72 12.22
C THR A 71 -14.71 -5.44 13.08
N GLY A 72 -13.46 -5.54 12.60
CA GLY A 72 -12.41 -6.35 13.22
C GLY A 72 -12.62 -7.87 13.12
N VAL A 73 -13.56 -8.31 12.27
CA VAL A 73 -13.88 -9.73 12.08
C VAL A 73 -13.96 -10.03 10.58
N VAL A 74 -13.24 -11.06 10.13
CA VAL A 74 -13.24 -11.49 8.73
C VAL A 74 -13.52 -12.98 8.65
N GLN A 75 -14.51 -13.35 7.84
CA GLN A 75 -14.89 -14.74 7.63
C GLN A 75 -14.19 -15.33 6.39
N PHE A 76 -13.50 -16.46 6.54
CA PHE A 76 -12.85 -17.21 5.46
C PHE A 76 -13.42 -18.64 5.39
N GLY A 77 -14.44 -18.86 4.58
CA GLY A 77 -15.12 -20.16 4.57
C GLY A 77 -15.68 -20.50 5.94
N ASP A 78 -15.22 -21.60 6.53
CA ASP A 78 -15.64 -22.05 7.87
C ASP A 78 -14.78 -21.45 9.01
N GLN A 79 -13.77 -20.64 8.68
CA GLN A 79 -12.88 -20.01 9.65
C GLN A 79 -13.18 -18.53 9.83
N THR A 80 -13.09 -18.06 11.08
CA THR A 80 -13.24 -16.64 11.42
C THR A 80 -11.93 -16.12 11.96
N ALA A 81 -11.42 -15.03 11.38
CA ALA A 81 -10.27 -14.29 11.89
C ALA A 81 -10.76 -13.04 12.65
N TYR A 82 -10.18 -12.81 13.81
CA TYR A 82 -10.49 -11.65 14.65
C TYR A 82 -9.26 -10.76 14.77
N PHE A 83 -9.40 -9.46 14.53
CA PHE A 83 -8.30 -8.52 14.71
C PHE A 83 -7.87 -8.41 16.17
N LYS A 84 -8.80 -8.62 17.11
CA LYS A 84 -8.47 -8.70 18.54
C LYS A 84 -7.50 -9.83 18.92
N ASP A 85 -7.28 -10.81 18.04
CA ASP A 85 -6.33 -11.89 18.28
C ASP A 85 -4.89 -11.50 17.87
N ILE A 86 -4.71 -10.28 17.31
CA ILE A 86 -3.40 -9.70 17.00
C ILE A 86 -2.86 -9.07 18.28
N ASP A 87 -1.96 -9.78 18.96
CA ASP A 87 -1.32 -9.38 20.20
C ASP A 87 0.20 -9.11 20.07
N CYS A 88 0.78 -9.45 18.90
CA CYS A 88 2.17 -9.15 18.58
C CYS A 88 2.40 -7.64 18.41
N SER A 89 3.68 -7.22 18.42
CA SER A 89 4.08 -5.84 18.15
C SER A 89 3.65 -5.40 16.74
N VAL A 90 2.98 -4.26 16.62
CA VAL A 90 2.42 -3.74 15.36
C VAL A 90 2.86 -2.32 15.10
N LEU A 91 3.54 -2.07 13.97
CA LEU A 91 3.74 -0.75 13.40
C LEU A 91 2.86 -0.59 12.17
N ALA A 92 1.93 0.34 12.21
CA ALA A 92 1.14 0.73 11.06
C ALA A 92 1.60 2.09 10.53
N ILE A 93 1.74 2.21 9.20
CA ILE A 93 2.22 3.42 8.55
C ILE A 93 1.21 3.87 7.51
N GLY A 94 0.79 5.13 7.57
CA GLY A 94 -0.04 5.78 6.57
C GLY A 94 0.73 6.84 5.80
N GLY A 95 0.46 6.99 4.50
CA GLY A 95 1.01 8.06 3.68
C GLY A 95 0.13 9.31 3.71
N ASP A 96 0.74 10.49 3.88
CA ASP A 96 0.04 11.78 3.88
C ASP A 96 -0.58 12.14 2.52
N THR A 97 -0.07 11.54 1.44
CA THR A 97 -0.56 11.74 0.06
C THR A 97 -1.03 10.43 -0.60
N ASP A 98 -1.28 9.39 0.21
CA ASP A 98 -1.82 8.13 -0.29
C ASP A 98 -3.32 8.27 -0.56
N ILE A 99 -3.70 8.29 -1.84
CA ILE A 99 -5.09 8.38 -2.29
C ILE A 99 -5.78 7.02 -2.44
N ILE A 100 -5.03 5.92 -2.34
CA ILE A 100 -5.55 4.56 -2.47
C ILE A 100 -5.93 4.01 -1.10
N VAL A 101 -5.01 4.13 -0.14
CA VAL A 101 -5.21 3.75 1.25
C VAL A 101 -4.83 4.93 2.14
N THR A 102 -5.80 5.75 2.48
CA THR A 102 -5.55 6.97 3.26
C THR A 102 -5.12 6.64 4.69
N ALA A 103 -4.39 7.56 5.32
CA ALA A 103 -3.98 7.40 6.72
C ALA A 103 -5.18 7.19 7.66
N GLU A 104 -6.33 7.83 7.36
CA GLU A 104 -7.58 7.68 8.09
C GLU A 104 -8.16 6.26 7.97
N ALA A 105 -7.94 5.59 6.84
CA ALA A 105 -8.38 4.20 6.64
C ALA A 105 -7.50 3.19 7.39
N VAL A 106 -6.22 3.52 7.62
CA VAL A 106 -5.27 2.66 8.35
C VAL A 106 -5.43 2.78 9.87
N LYS A 107 -5.65 4.00 10.37
CA LYS A 107 -5.66 4.32 11.80
C LYS A 107 -6.60 3.44 12.65
N PRO A 108 -7.84 3.12 12.22
CA PRO A 108 -8.77 2.30 13.01
C PRO A 108 -8.24 0.90 13.36
N LEU A 109 -7.26 0.37 12.62
CA LEU A 109 -6.60 -0.89 12.99
C LEU A 109 -6.08 -0.87 14.43
N MET A 110 -5.59 0.30 14.89
CA MET A 110 -5.04 0.45 16.24
C MET A 110 -6.08 0.20 17.35
N ASP A 111 -7.35 0.44 17.08
CA ASP A 111 -8.44 0.24 18.05
C ASP A 111 -9.00 -1.19 17.99
N LEU A 112 -8.81 -1.89 16.88
CA LEU A 112 -9.33 -3.23 16.63
C LEU A 112 -8.44 -4.35 17.15
N ILE A 113 -7.12 -4.10 17.28
CA ILE A 113 -6.14 -5.10 17.71
C ILE A 113 -5.91 -5.04 19.23
N SER A 114 -5.57 -6.18 19.83
CA SER A 114 -5.31 -6.29 21.28
C SER A 114 -3.85 -5.99 21.67
N SER A 115 -2.95 -5.86 20.69
CA SER A 115 -1.55 -5.56 20.93
C SER A 115 -1.36 -4.39 21.91
N GLN A 116 -0.49 -4.58 22.91
CA GLN A 116 -0.08 -3.54 23.85
C GLN A 116 1.12 -2.74 23.32
N ASP A 117 1.87 -3.29 22.37
CA ASP A 117 3.00 -2.66 21.69
C ASP A 117 2.60 -2.32 20.25
N LYS A 118 1.90 -1.22 20.10
CA LYS A 118 1.39 -0.77 18.80
C LYS A 118 1.65 0.70 18.58
N GLN A 119 2.03 1.06 17.37
CA GLN A 119 2.36 2.42 16.95
C GLN A 119 1.77 2.71 15.59
N PHE A 120 1.22 3.91 15.43
CA PHE A 120 0.73 4.42 14.15
C PHE A 120 1.51 5.67 13.78
N GLU A 121 2.10 5.68 12.58
CA GLU A 121 2.87 6.80 12.06
C GLU A 121 2.31 7.29 10.72
N ILE A 122 2.29 8.60 10.55
CA ILE A 122 2.00 9.24 9.26
C ILE A 122 3.33 9.74 8.70
N VAL A 123 3.66 9.29 7.50
CA VAL A 123 4.90 9.66 6.81
C VAL A 123 4.60 10.29 5.45
N SER A 124 5.54 11.08 4.94
CA SER A 124 5.36 11.69 3.63
C SER A 124 5.52 10.67 2.51
N GLY A 125 4.50 10.54 1.68
CA GLY A 125 4.51 9.68 0.50
C GLY A 125 3.13 9.18 0.10
N GLY A 126 3.01 8.80 -1.17
CA GLY A 126 1.84 8.10 -1.72
C GLY A 126 2.00 6.58 -1.62
N HIS A 127 0.99 5.84 -2.03
CA HIS A 127 0.85 4.39 -1.86
C HIS A 127 2.13 3.58 -2.14
N MET A 128 2.65 3.65 -3.35
CA MET A 128 3.91 2.98 -3.71
C MET A 128 5.14 3.72 -3.18
N GLY A 129 5.00 5.03 -2.97
CA GLY A 129 6.07 5.90 -2.50
C GLY A 129 6.55 5.57 -1.10
N LEU A 130 5.68 5.02 -0.24
CA LEU A 130 6.03 4.61 1.13
C LEU A 130 7.12 3.54 1.16
N VAL A 131 7.15 2.65 0.19
CA VAL A 131 8.11 1.52 0.17
C VAL A 131 9.26 1.78 -0.79
N SER A 132 8.96 2.25 -2.00
CA SER A 132 9.90 2.32 -3.13
C SER A 132 10.13 3.72 -3.69
N GLY A 133 9.53 4.75 -3.10
CA GLY A 133 9.73 6.14 -3.51
C GLY A 133 11.13 6.64 -3.18
N SER A 134 11.60 7.65 -3.93
CA SER A 134 12.93 8.27 -3.71
C SER A 134 13.10 8.87 -2.31
N GLN A 135 11.99 9.19 -1.63
CA GLN A 135 11.99 9.74 -0.27
C GLN A 135 11.86 8.66 0.81
N ALA A 136 11.49 7.42 0.45
CA ALA A 136 11.33 6.33 1.41
C ALA A 136 12.58 6.07 2.26
N PRO A 137 13.82 6.05 1.69
CA PRO A 137 15.04 5.89 2.48
C PRO A 137 15.26 6.97 3.54
N LEU A 138 14.73 8.17 3.32
CA LEU A 138 14.92 9.32 4.22
C LEU A 138 13.82 9.41 5.29
N HIS A 139 12.59 9.03 4.97
CA HIS A 139 11.45 9.29 5.83
C HIS A 139 10.73 8.03 6.35
N VAL A 140 10.73 6.94 5.59
CA VAL A 140 9.98 5.74 5.95
C VAL A 140 10.87 4.65 6.54
N TRP A 141 11.99 4.34 5.86
CA TRP A 141 12.87 3.27 6.32
C TRP A 141 13.48 3.51 7.70
N PRO A 142 13.85 4.76 8.09
CA PRO A 142 14.29 5.02 9.46
C PRO A 142 13.20 4.76 10.50
N VAL A 143 11.95 5.08 10.21
CA VAL A 143 10.81 4.80 11.12
C VAL A 143 10.70 3.29 11.35
N ILE A 144 10.71 2.50 10.26
CA ILE A 144 10.66 1.04 10.33
C ILE A 144 11.86 0.48 11.10
N THR A 145 13.08 0.95 10.76
CA THR A 145 14.31 0.45 11.37
C THR A 145 14.37 0.76 12.87
N ASN A 146 14.05 2.00 13.26
CA ASN A 146 14.04 2.40 14.66
C ASN A 146 12.99 1.64 15.47
N TRP A 147 11.88 1.27 14.85
CA TRP A 147 10.85 0.48 15.52
C TRP A 147 11.25 -1.00 15.62
N LEU A 148 11.92 -1.56 14.61
CA LEU A 148 12.31 -2.98 14.57
C LEU A 148 13.52 -3.29 15.47
N ILE A 149 14.55 -2.42 15.50
CA ILE A 149 15.81 -2.70 16.23
C ILE A 149 15.56 -3.14 17.68
N PRO A 150 14.77 -2.42 18.51
CA PRO A 150 14.58 -2.82 19.91
C PRO A 150 13.74 -4.08 20.06
N ARG A 151 13.16 -4.62 18.99
CA ARG A 151 12.27 -5.79 18.97
C ARG A 151 12.87 -6.99 18.23
N SER A 152 14.14 -6.90 17.83
CA SER A 152 14.82 -7.92 17.01
C SER A 152 15.75 -8.83 17.82
N GLU A 153 15.75 -8.73 19.16
CA GLU A 153 16.56 -9.55 20.06
C GLU A 153 15.86 -10.86 20.45
#